data_4b86ed508d9d77cc1cffd5d945c52bc1
#
_entry.id   4b86ed508d9d77cc1cffd5d945c52bc1
#
_cell.length_a   1.000
_cell.length_b   1.000
_cell.length_c   1.000
_cell.angle_alpha   90.00
_cell.angle_beta   90.00
_cell.angle_gamma   90.00
#
_symmetry.space_group_name_H-M   'P 1'
#
loop_
_entity.id
_entity.type
_entity.pdbx_description
1 polymer ?
#
loop_
_entity_poly.entity_id
_entity_poly.type
_entity_poly.pdbx_seq_one_letter_code
_entity_poly.pdbx_strand_id
1 'polypeptide(L)'
;MPAASPMKVAPEPATDAILTLNNIEVVYDRVILVLKGVSLSVQKGGIVALLGANGSGKTTTLKAISNLLHSERGEVTKGAIVFDGAEVQALSPNELVRRGCIQVMQGRYCFGHLTVEENLLTGAFTRRDGSGAIRADLDKVYG
;
A
#
# COMPACT_ATOMS: atom_id res chain seq x y z
N MET A 1 8.96 30.25 5.21
CA MET A 1 8.49 28.86 5.16
C MET A 1 9.63 27.99 5.65
N PRO A 2 9.54 27.29 6.76
CA PRO A 2 10.58 26.35 7.15
C PRO A 2 10.52 25.14 6.23
N ALA A 3 11.67 24.78 5.68
CA ALA A 3 11.85 23.57 4.90
C ALA A 3 11.48 22.36 5.74
N ALA A 4 10.66 21.46 5.17
CA ALA A 4 10.34 20.20 5.80
C ALA A 4 11.63 19.42 6.04
N SER A 5 11.90 19.04 7.29
CA SER A 5 13.05 18.21 7.64
C SER A 5 13.01 16.90 6.84
N PRO A 6 14.12 16.47 6.26
CA PRO A 6 14.16 15.23 5.51
C PRO A 6 13.81 14.06 6.42
N MET A 7 12.93 13.20 5.94
CA MET A 7 12.58 11.94 6.59
C MET A 7 13.83 11.09 6.70
N LYS A 8 14.28 10.85 7.93
CA LYS A 8 15.44 9.98 8.18
C LYS A 8 15.03 8.56 7.88
N VAL A 9 15.63 8.00 6.88
CA VAL A 9 15.49 6.58 6.54
C VAL A 9 16.83 5.90 6.76
N ALA A 10 16.83 4.90 7.57
CA ALA A 10 17.70 3.74 7.52
C ALA A 10 16.74 2.55 7.63
N PRO A 11 17.03 1.35 7.29
CA PRO A 11 18.28 0.62 7.25
C PRO A 11 18.50 -0.17 5.96
N GLU A 12 19.66 -0.83 5.89
CA GLU A 12 20.06 -1.80 4.87
C GLU A 12 18.99 -2.88 4.59
N PRO A 13 18.91 -3.41 3.37
CA PRO A 13 17.96 -4.46 3.02
C PRO A 13 18.29 -5.71 3.85
N ALA A 14 17.51 -5.94 4.89
CA ALA A 14 17.55 -7.20 5.60
C ALA A 14 17.06 -8.30 4.66
N THR A 15 17.71 -9.44 4.68
CA THR A 15 17.50 -10.59 3.79
C THR A 15 16.10 -11.22 3.87
N ASP A 16 15.20 -10.68 4.70
CA ASP A 16 13.84 -11.19 4.92
C ASP A 16 12.76 -10.08 4.82
N ALA A 17 13.00 -9.05 4.03
CA ALA A 17 12.01 -7.99 3.81
C ALA A 17 10.93 -8.45 2.84
N ILE A 18 9.65 -8.32 3.24
CA ILE A 18 8.50 -8.57 2.37
C ILE A 18 8.22 -7.38 1.45
N LEU A 19 8.51 -6.17 1.90
CA LEU A 19 8.34 -4.94 1.12
C LEU A 19 9.59 -4.09 1.24
N THR A 20 10.09 -3.62 0.11
CA THR A 20 11.20 -2.67 0.05
C THR A 20 10.87 -1.55 -0.94
N LEU A 21 11.01 -0.31 -0.49
CA LEU A 21 11.06 0.87 -1.32
C LEU A 21 12.51 1.33 -1.37
N ASN A 22 13.03 1.53 -2.56
CA ASN A 22 14.40 2.00 -2.74
C ASN A 22 14.39 3.31 -3.52
N ASN A 23 14.67 4.42 -2.83
CA ASN A 23 14.88 5.75 -3.40
C ASN A 23 13.75 6.19 -4.36
N ILE A 24 12.49 5.95 -4.00
CA ILE A 24 11.37 6.28 -4.88
C ILE A 24 11.11 7.77 -4.94
N GLU A 25 10.93 8.28 -6.17
CA GLU A 25 10.41 9.61 -6.45
C GLU A 25 9.00 9.48 -7.04
N VAL A 26 8.09 10.36 -6.59
CA VAL A 26 6.72 10.42 -7.12
C VAL A 26 6.42 11.82 -7.59
N VAL A 27 5.93 11.90 -8.82
CA VAL A 27 5.51 13.14 -9.48
C VAL A 27 4.03 13.07 -9.84
N TYR A 28 3.28 14.12 -9.55
CA TYR A 28 1.90 14.31 -10.01
C TYR A 28 1.85 15.29 -11.18
N ASP A 29 0.92 15.07 -12.09
CA ASP A 29 0.70 15.89 -13.28
C ASP A 29 2.00 16.17 -14.09
N ARG A 30 3.01 15.29 -13.97
CA ARG A 30 4.35 15.41 -14.57
C ARG A 30 5.17 16.62 -14.12
N VAL A 31 4.71 17.36 -13.11
CA VAL A 31 5.33 18.62 -12.67
C VAL A 31 5.54 18.67 -11.17
N ILE A 32 4.63 18.12 -10.37
CA ILE A 32 4.63 18.28 -8.91
C ILE A 32 5.38 17.12 -8.27
N LEU A 33 6.63 17.35 -7.88
CA LEU A 33 7.44 16.37 -7.15
C LEU A 33 6.99 16.32 -5.69
N VAL A 34 6.41 15.18 -5.28
CA VAL A 34 5.86 14.97 -3.92
C VAL A 34 6.76 14.09 -3.07
N LEU A 35 7.28 12.99 -3.61
CA LEU A 35 8.28 12.17 -2.92
C LEU A 35 9.64 12.36 -3.55
N LYS A 36 10.66 12.54 -2.70
CA LYS A 36 12.03 12.88 -3.09
C LYS A 36 13.00 11.85 -2.53
N GLY A 37 13.01 10.64 -3.09
CA GLY A 37 13.96 9.62 -2.69
C GLY A 37 13.57 8.90 -1.39
N VAL A 38 12.32 8.45 -1.27
CA VAL A 38 11.85 7.69 -0.10
C VAL A 38 12.33 6.25 -0.19
N SER A 39 12.94 5.79 0.91
CA SER A 39 13.33 4.39 1.08
C SER A 39 12.78 3.87 2.40
N LEU A 40 12.26 2.65 2.41
CA LEU A 40 11.83 1.93 3.62
C LEU A 40 11.82 0.43 3.36
N SER A 41 11.86 -0.35 4.42
CA SER A 41 11.66 -1.79 4.34
C SER A 41 10.71 -2.29 5.43
N VAL A 42 9.93 -3.31 5.12
CA VAL A 42 9.06 -4.02 6.05
C VAL A 42 9.49 -5.46 6.08
N GLN A 43 9.85 -5.96 7.26
CA GLN A 43 10.21 -7.36 7.46
C GLN A 43 8.97 -8.25 7.38
N LYS A 44 9.14 -9.48 6.95
CA LYS A 44 8.06 -10.47 6.94
C LYS A 44 7.51 -10.67 8.37
N GLY A 45 6.19 -10.54 8.53
CA GLY A 45 5.53 -10.58 9.83
C GLY A 45 5.73 -9.35 10.72
N GLY A 46 6.44 -8.31 10.22
CA GLY A 46 6.69 -7.07 10.95
C GLY A 46 5.63 -6.00 10.74
N ILE A 47 5.67 -4.97 11.57
CA ILE A 47 4.86 -3.76 11.46
C ILE A 47 5.78 -2.55 11.38
N VAL A 48 5.54 -1.68 10.40
CA VAL A 48 6.26 -0.42 10.24
C VAL A 48 5.29 0.74 10.30
N ALA A 49 5.57 1.73 11.16
CA ALA A 49 4.80 2.97 11.25
C ALA A 49 5.43 4.07 10.39
N LEU A 50 4.63 4.64 9.49
CA LEU A 50 5.03 5.77 8.67
C LEU A 50 4.51 7.07 9.32
N LEU A 51 5.40 7.82 9.97
CA LEU A 51 5.08 9.01 10.72
C LEU A 51 5.47 10.28 9.96
N GLY A 52 4.72 11.35 10.17
CA GLY A 52 5.01 12.65 9.58
C GLY A 52 3.81 13.58 9.66
N ALA A 53 4.04 14.89 9.47
CA ALA A 53 3.00 15.89 9.41
C ALA A 53 2.06 15.69 8.22
N ASN A 54 0.92 16.36 8.21
CA ASN A 54 0.04 16.40 7.05
C ASN A 54 0.79 17.01 5.85
N GLY A 55 0.65 16.41 4.69
CA GLY A 55 1.37 16.80 3.49
C GLY A 55 2.81 16.25 3.37
N SER A 56 3.29 15.43 4.31
CA SER A 56 4.64 14.83 4.25
C SER A 56 4.78 13.68 3.25
N GLY A 57 3.74 13.32 2.51
CA GLY A 57 3.80 12.26 1.50
C GLY A 57 3.42 10.85 1.99
N LYS A 58 2.92 10.67 3.23
CA LYS A 58 2.52 9.36 3.76
C LYS A 58 1.52 8.64 2.87
N THR A 59 0.42 9.31 2.54
CA THR A 59 -0.62 8.74 1.67
C THR A 59 -0.09 8.47 0.26
N THR A 60 0.76 9.35 -0.26
CA THR A 60 1.41 9.16 -1.56
C THR A 60 2.32 7.93 -1.55
N THR A 61 3.07 7.71 -0.47
CA THR A 61 3.91 6.51 -0.30
C THR A 61 3.06 5.23 -0.30
N LEU A 62 1.94 5.20 0.43
CA LEU A 62 1.02 4.06 0.44
C LEU A 62 0.39 3.82 -0.94
N LYS A 63 0.00 4.88 -1.65
CA LYS A 63 -0.54 4.78 -3.01
C LYS A 63 0.51 4.34 -4.03
N ALA A 64 1.78 4.69 -3.82
CA ALA A 64 2.88 4.17 -4.64
C ALA A 64 3.01 2.66 -4.48
N ILE A 65 2.98 2.15 -3.25
CA ILE A 65 3.06 0.71 -2.93
C ILE A 65 1.91 -0.07 -3.57
N SER A 66 0.69 0.48 -3.54
CA SER A 66 -0.52 -0.18 -4.07
C SER A 66 -0.81 0.10 -5.54
N ASN A 67 0.06 0.84 -6.24
CA ASN A 67 -0.11 1.28 -7.63
C ASN A 67 -1.39 2.09 -7.90
N LEU A 68 -1.89 2.81 -6.89
CA LEU A 68 -3.08 3.66 -7.01
C LEU A 68 -2.76 5.10 -7.44
N LEU A 69 -1.50 5.45 -7.67
CA LEU A 69 -1.09 6.79 -8.09
C LEU A 69 -1.70 7.20 -9.42
N HIS A 70 -1.78 6.28 -10.39
CA HIS A 70 -2.26 6.56 -11.74
C HIS A 70 -3.70 7.11 -11.79
N SER A 71 -4.56 6.71 -10.84
CA SER A 71 -5.92 7.23 -10.73
C SER A 71 -5.97 8.73 -10.40
N GLU A 72 -4.88 9.27 -9.87
CA GLU A 72 -4.72 10.67 -9.49
C GLU A 72 -3.64 11.38 -10.30
N ARG A 73 -3.26 10.84 -11.47
CA ARG A 73 -2.20 11.35 -12.35
C ARG A 73 -0.81 11.39 -11.71
N GLY A 74 -0.57 10.51 -10.73
CA GLY A 74 0.74 10.32 -10.11
C GLY A 74 1.49 9.15 -10.75
N GLU A 75 2.81 9.24 -10.74
CA GLU A 75 3.69 8.15 -11.20
C GLU A 75 4.96 8.08 -10.37
N VAL A 76 5.51 6.88 -10.23
CA VAL A 76 6.86 6.66 -9.69
C VAL A 76 7.85 6.91 -10.83
N THR A 77 8.62 7.99 -10.72
CA THR A 77 9.56 8.41 -11.77
C THR A 77 10.97 7.88 -11.58
N LYS A 78 11.33 7.52 -10.33
CA LYS A 78 12.61 6.89 -9.99
C LYS A 78 12.46 5.90 -8.85
N GLY A 79 13.47 5.05 -8.72
CA GLY A 79 13.57 4.04 -7.69
C GLY A 79 12.80 2.77 -8.00
N ALA A 80 12.72 1.87 -7.04
CA ALA A 80 12.08 0.58 -7.19
C ALA A 80 11.22 0.24 -5.96
N ILE A 81 10.12 -0.44 -6.20
CA ILE A 81 9.26 -1.02 -5.17
C ILE A 81 9.24 -2.53 -5.39
N VAL A 82 9.71 -3.25 -4.39
CA VAL A 82 9.78 -4.72 -4.40
C VAL A 82 8.83 -5.26 -3.34
N PHE A 83 7.94 -6.15 -3.71
CA PHE A 83 7.04 -6.87 -2.83
C PHE A 83 7.17 -8.37 -3.05
N ASP A 84 7.42 -9.11 -1.97
CA ASP A 84 7.63 -10.57 -1.97
C ASP A 84 8.65 -11.01 -3.04
N GLY A 85 9.79 -10.29 -3.10
CA GLY A 85 10.91 -10.57 -4.00
C GLY A 85 10.72 -10.15 -5.46
N ALA A 86 9.61 -9.51 -5.83
CA ALA A 86 9.35 -9.06 -7.20
C ALA A 86 9.09 -7.55 -7.28
N GLU A 87 9.60 -6.90 -8.32
CA GLU A 87 9.23 -5.52 -8.63
C GLU A 87 7.75 -5.43 -9.01
N VAL A 88 7.06 -4.43 -8.44
CA VAL A 88 5.61 -4.34 -8.56
C VAL A 88 5.09 -3.10 -9.28
N GLN A 89 5.96 -2.18 -9.70
CA GLN A 89 5.57 -0.91 -10.30
C GLN A 89 4.79 -1.05 -11.63
N ALA A 90 5.05 -2.14 -12.37
CA ALA A 90 4.35 -2.44 -13.62
C ALA A 90 3.05 -3.24 -13.44
N LEU A 91 2.72 -3.68 -12.22
CA LEU A 91 1.53 -4.46 -11.95
C LEU A 91 0.31 -3.56 -11.82
N SER A 92 -0.85 -4.10 -12.18
CA SER A 92 -2.12 -3.44 -11.86
C SER A 92 -2.44 -3.56 -10.36
N PRO A 93 -3.24 -2.64 -9.79
CA PRO A 93 -3.71 -2.77 -8.40
C PRO A 93 -4.38 -4.12 -8.11
N ASN A 94 -5.13 -4.66 -9.07
CA ASN A 94 -5.80 -5.96 -8.94
C ASN A 94 -4.80 -7.12 -8.82
N GLU A 95 -3.70 -7.07 -9.53
CA GLU A 95 -2.63 -8.08 -9.42
C GLU A 95 -1.93 -8.00 -8.07
N LEU A 96 -1.68 -6.80 -7.57
CA LEU A 96 -1.12 -6.58 -6.23
C LEU A 96 -2.02 -7.16 -5.13
N VAL A 97 -3.32 -6.90 -5.20
CA VAL A 97 -4.29 -7.47 -4.24
C VAL A 97 -4.26 -9.00 -4.27
N ARG A 98 -4.20 -9.62 -5.45
CA ARG A 98 -4.10 -11.08 -5.58
C ARG A 98 -2.78 -11.65 -5.03
N ARG A 99 -1.72 -10.85 -4.98
CA ARG A 99 -0.44 -11.19 -4.34
C ARG A 99 -0.43 -10.94 -2.83
N GLY A 100 -1.53 -10.40 -2.27
CA GLY A 100 -1.68 -10.13 -0.84
C GLY A 100 -1.24 -8.73 -0.41
N CYS A 101 -0.90 -7.83 -1.34
CA CYS A 101 -0.63 -6.43 -1.03
C CYS A 101 -1.94 -5.63 -1.06
N ILE A 102 -2.51 -5.39 0.12
CA ILE A 102 -3.82 -4.77 0.26
C ILE A 102 -3.68 -3.42 0.96
N GLN A 103 -4.26 -2.37 0.39
CA GLN A 103 -4.35 -1.06 1.03
C GLN A 103 -5.72 -0.86 1.65
N VAL A 104 -5.75 -0.49 2.93
CA VAL A 104 -6.95 0.06 3.58
C VAL A 104 -6.96 1.56 3.34
N MET A 105 -7.95 2.03 2.61
CA MET A 105 -8.10 3.45 2.26
C MET A 105 -8.54 4.28 3.47
N GLN A 106 -8.11 5.53 3.53
CA GLN A 106 -8.61 6.49 4.50
C GLN A 106 -10.08 6.81 4.18
N GLY A 107 -10.94 6.75 5.19
CA GLY A 107 -12.37 7.00 5.07
C GLY A 107 -13.19 5.75 5.39
N ARG A 108 -14.49 5.93 5.51
CA ARG A 108 -15.44 4.83 5.81
C ARG A 108 -16.11 4.40 4.52
N TYR A 109 -15.36 3.71 3.67
CA TYR A 109 -15.85 3.22 2.38
C TYR A 109 -16.65 1.93 2.56
N CYS A 110 -17.87 2.06 3.08
CA CYS A 110 -18.84 0.98 3.10
C CYS A 110 -19.86 1.19 2.00
N PHE A 111 -20.32 0.10 1.41
CA PHE A 111 -21.45 0.11 0.48
C PHE A 111 -22.76 0.25 1.30
N GLY A 112 -23.31 1.46 1.35
CA GLY A 112 -24.44 1.79 2.24
C GLY A 112 -25.74 1.05 1.92
N HIS A 113 -25.85 0.45 0.74
CA HIS A 113 -27.00 -0.38 0.33
C HIS A 113 -26.81 -1.88 0.62
N LEU A 114 -25.63 -2.28 1.08
CA LEU A 114 -25.32 -3.65 1.49
C LEU A 114 -25.39 -3.78 3.01
N THR A 115 -25.71 -4.97 3.47
CA THR A 115 -25.63 -5.34 4.88
C THR A 115 -24.18 -5.38 5.38
N VAL A 116 -23.97 -5.46 6.67
CA VAL A 116 -22.63 -5.62 7.26
C VAL A 116 -21.94 -6.88 6.72
N GLU A 117 -22.65 -8.00 6.70
CA GLU A 117 -22.11 -9.28 6.19
C GLU A 117 -21.73 -9.19 4.71
N GLU A 118 -22.58 -8.61 3.88
CA GLU A 118 -22.29 -8.40 2.46
C GLU A 118 -21.08 -7.48 2.25
N ASN A 119 -20.94 -6.42 3.06
CA ASN A 119 -19.74 -5.57 3.04
C ASN A 119 -18.47 -6.37 3.38
N LEU A 120 -18.50 -7.22 4.40
CA LEU A 120 -17.39 -8.09 4.77
C LEU A 120 -17.06 -9.09 3.66
N LEU A 121 -18.08 -9.69 3.05
CA LEU A 121 -17.91 -10.63 1.94
C LEU A 121 -17.30 -10.00 0.69
N THR A 122 -17.43 -8.69 0.46
CA THR A 122 -16.73 -8.01 -0.64
C THR A 122 -15.21 -8.14 -0.51
N GLY A 123 -14.68 -8.20 0.73
CA GLY A 123 -13.27 -8.43 1.00
C GLY A 123 -12.75 -9.82 0.56
N ALA A 124 -13.66 -10.77 0.39
CA ALA A 124 -13.33 -12.13 -0.08
C ALA A 124 -13.41 -12.29 -1.60
N PHE A 125 -13.68 -11.23 -2.36
CA PHE A 125 -13.95 -11.28 -3.80
C PHE A 125 -12.84 -11.95 -4.63
N THR A 126 -11.59 -11.81 -4.23
CA THR A 126 -10.45 -12.40 -4.95
C THR A 126 -10.07 -13.80 -4.45
N ARG A 127 -10.71 -14.33 -3.41
CA ARG A 127 -10.39 -15.63 -2.81
C ARG A 127 -10.89 -16.77 -3.68
N ARG A 128 -10.13 -17.86 -3.67
CA ARG A 128 -10.42 -19.09 -4.44
C ARG A 128 -10.43 -20.35 -3.58
N ASP A 129 -10.28 -20.20 -2.28
CA ASP A 129 -10.16 -21.29 -1.30
C ASP A 129 -11.50 -21.87 -0.82
N GLY A 130 -12.59 -21.42 -1.44
CA GLY A 130 -13.93 -21.98 -1.23
C GLY A 130 -14.74 -21.30 -0.13
N SER A 131 -16.05 -21.54 -0.16
CA SER A 131 -17.02 -20.88 0.74
C SER A 131 -16.83 -21.27 2.21
N GLY A 132 -16.33 -22.47 2.49
CA GLY A 132 -16.08 -22.93 3.87
C GLY A 132 -14.97 -22.15 4.56
N ALA A 133 -13.88 -21.83 3.84
CA ALA A 133 -12.79 -21.01 4.37
C ALA A 133 -13.23 -19.56 4.59
N ILE A 134 -14.02 -19.01 3.67
CA ILE A 134 -14.57 -17.65 3.79
C ILE A 134 -15.51 -17.59 5.02
N ARG A 135 -16.34 -18.60 5.21
CA ARG A 135 -17.25 -18.66 6.37
C ARG A 135 -16.48 -18.72 7.69
N ALA A 136 -15.44 -19.56 7.78
CA ALA A 136 -14.60 -19.66 8.98
C ALA A 136 -13.90 -18.35 9.32
N ASP A 137 -13.47 -17.57 8.31
CA ASP A 137 -12.88 -16.26 8.55
C ASP A 137 -13.92 -15.20 8.91
N LEU A 138 -15.14 -15.28 8.36
CA LEU A 138 -16.25 -14.42 8.75
C LEU A 138 -16.60 -14.63 10.23
N ASP A 139 -16.67 -15.90 10.68
CA ASP A 139 -16.90 -16.25 12.09
C ASP A 139 -15.82 -15.65 13.02
N LYS A 140 -14.54 -15.64 12.60
CA LYS A 140 -13.46 -14.97 13.35
C LYS A 140 -13.61 -13.46 13.43
N VAL A 141 -14.17 -12.82 12.41
CA VAL A 141 -14.40 -11.37 12.39
C VAL A 141 -15.55 -11.00 13.32
N TYR A 142 -16.54 -11.85 13.46
CA TYR A 142 -17.65 -11.62 14.38
C TYR A 142 -17.29 -11.95 15.85
N GLY A 143 -16.23 -12.71 16.11
CA GLY A 143 -15.75 -13.10 17.44
C GLY A 143 -16.41 -14.36 17.94
#